data_4ba2fd90878ad160a4dc058ec1b425be
#
_entry.id   4ba2fd90878ad160a4dc058ec1b425be
#
_cell.length_a   1.000
_cell.length_b   1.000
_cell.length_c   1.000
_cell.angle_alpha   90.00
_cell.angle_beta   90.00
_cell.angle_gamma   90.00
#
_symmetry.space_group_name_H-M   'P 1'
#
loop_
_entity.id
_entity.type
_entity.pdbx_description
1 polymer ?
#
loop_
_entity_poly.entity_id
_entity_poly.type
_entity_poly.pdbx_seq_one_letter_code
_entity_poly.pdbx_strand_id
1 'polypeptide(L)'
;MLKQLENKKIKSEDIWIWDNNSTALALLAFYEQISTKYNLVKNNANYGPRFFAVPYIFDLLPDFFAVTDPDLSFNEKMPDNFLEYLKQLTIELSLFKAGLALDIIPTSNFNRELMSNEKCTVTEWEMQYWLFPITKYNNPKVFNAGIDTTFAVYNKKFISNGFYNAVRVADNFTCKHLPWYKDNIISEEEKNMLNTKWANWH
;
A
#
# COMPACT_ATOMS: atom_id res chain seq x y z
N MET A 1 2.18 -1.09 10.55
CA MET A 1 3.12 -0.58 9.50
C MET A 1 4.43 -0.03 10.09
N LEU A 2 4.48 1.03 10.91
CA LEU A 2 5.72 1.70 11.35
C LEU A 2 6.80 0.76 11.89
N LYS A 3 6.45 -0.13 12.82
CA LYS A 3 7.38 -1.13 13.37
C LYS A 3 7.96 -2.08 12.30
N GLN A 4 7.19 -2.41 11.27
CA GLN A 4 7.68 -3.25 10.17
C GLN A 4 8.70 -2.51 9.30
N LEU A 5 8.47 -1.22 9.03
CA LEU A 5 9.42 -0.38 8.30
C LEU A 5 10.74 -0.24 9.07
N GLU A 6 10.69 -0.01 10.38
CA GLU A 6 11.88 0.03 11.24
C GLU A 6 12.65 -1.29 11.26
N ASN A 7 11.93 -2.42 11.36
CA ASN A 7 12.55 -3.75 11.29
C ASN A 7 13.26 -3.98 9.95
N LYS A 8 12.85 -3.29 8.90
CA LYS A 8 13.50 -3.25 7.57
C LYS A 8 14.55 -2.15 7.46
N LYS A 9 14.99 -1.58 8.59
CA LYS A 9 16.06 -0.57 8.69
C LYS A 9 15.74 0.75 7.97
N ILE A 10 14.46 1.03 7.72
CA ILE A 10 14.03 2.32 7.22
C ILE A 10 14.07 3.31 8.39
N LYS A 11 14.80 4.40 8.22
CA LYS A 11 14.97 5.38 9.27
C LYS A 11 13.66 6.14 9.51
N SER A 12 13.38 6.44 10.78
CA SER A 12 12.16 7.18 11.14
C SER A 12 12.10 8.58 10.53
N GLU A 13 13.23 9.21 10.28
CA GLU A 13 13.35 10.50 9.60
C GLU A 13 12.92 10.47 8.13
N ASP A 14 12.96 9.28 7.49
CA ASP A 14 12.53 9.06 6.11
C ASP A 14 11.05 8.65 6.02
N ILE A 15 10.38 8.45 7.17
CA ILE A 15 8.98 8.05 7.24
C ILE A 15 8.09 9.27 7.44
N TRP A 16 7.16 9.48 6.51
CA TRP A 16 6.17 10.55 6.53
C TRP A 16 4.78 9.97 6.71
N ILE A 17 4.08 10.44 7.71
CA ILE A 17 2.69 10.07 8.00
C ILE A 17 1.82 11.23 7.52
N TRP A 18 0.94 10.94 6.56
CA TRP A 18 0.03 11.91 5.99
C TRP A 18 -1.38 11.65 6.50
N ASP A 19 -1.87 12.52 7.34
CA ASP A 19 -3.22 12.44 7.89
C ASP A 19 -4.20 13.25 7.03
N ASN A 20 -5.24 12.60 6.56
CA ASN A 20 -6.30 13.18 5.74
C ASN A 20 -7.44 13.80 6.59
N ASN A 21 -7.08 14.61 7.58
CA ASN A 21 -8.02 15.31 8.45
C ASN A 21 -8.84 14.36 9.33
N SER A 22 -8.18 13.40 9.95
CA SER A 22 -8.80 12.42 10.86
C SER A 22 -9.33 13.08 12.12
N THR A 23 -10.47 12.58 12.60
CA THR A 23 -11.15 13.07 13.82
C THR A 23 -11.20 12.03 14.94
N ALA A 24 -10.77 10.79 14.69
CA ALA A 24 -10.77 9.72 15.68
C ALA A 24 -9.79 10.04 16.83
N LEU A 25 -10.32 10.16 18.05
CA LEU A 25 -9.53 10.57 19.22
C LEU A 25 -8.36 9.65 19.51
N ALA A 26 -8.56 8.33 19.34
CA ALA A 26 -7.48 7.34 19.53
C ALA A 26 -6.32 7.56 18.55
N LEU A 27 -6.61 7.89 17.28
CA LEU A 27 -5.60 8.17 16.27
C LEU A 27 -4.89 9.50 16.57
N LEU A 28 -5.63 10.54 16.97
CA LEU A 28 -5.02 11.81 17.35
C LEU A 28 -4.09 11.66 18.57
N ALA A 29 -4.48 10.88 19.58
CA ALA A 29 -3.63 10.57 20.73
C ALA A 29 -2.37 9.76 20.31
N PHE A 30 -2.51 8.86 19.36
CA PHE A 30 -1.36 8.14 18.79
C PHE A 30 -0.40 9.09 18.08
N TYR A 31 -0.90 10.06 17.32
CA TYR A 31 -0.05 11.05 16.65
C TYR A 31 0.79 11.88 17.63
N GLU A 32 0.23 12.26 18.77
CA GLU A 32 1.00 12.96 19.81
C GLU A 32 2.19 12.13 20.31
N GLN A 33 2.01 10.81 20.44
CA GLN A 33 3.07 9.90 20.91
C GLN A 33 4.20 9.74 19.90
N ILE A 34 3.91 9.79 18.60
CA ILE A 34 4.86 9.49 17.56
C ILE A 34 5.46 10.72 16.87
N SER A 35 4.90 11.90 17.11
CA SER A 35 5.26 13.16 16.42
C SER A 35 6.72 13.60 16.63
N THR A 36 7.37 13.14 17.71
CA THR A 36 8.79 13.39 17.96
C THR A 36 9.72 12.44 17.21
N LYS A 37 9.19 11.36 16.66
CA LYS A 37 9.97 10.29 16.02
C LYS A 37 9.82 10.26 14.52
N TYR A 38 8.63 10.58 13.99
CA TYR A 38 8.30 10.53 12.57
C TYR A 38 7.84 11.88 12.05
N ASN A 39 7.94 12.08 10.76
CA ASN A 39 7.37 13.27 10.12
C ASN A 39 5.85 13.13 10.02
N LEU A 40 5.12 14.03 10.64
CA LEU A 40 3.65 14.03 10.61
C LEU A 40 3.14 15.27 9.86
N VAL A 41 2.38 15.03 8.79
CA VAL A 41 1.67 16.07 8.04
C VAL A 41 0.19 15.88 8.26
N LYS A 42 -0.48 16.90 8.80
CA LYS A 42 -1.94 16.93 8.97
C LYS A 42 -2.55 17.80 7.86
N ASN A 43 -3.26 17.18 6.95
CA ASN A 43 -4.00 17.90 5.92
C ASN A 43 -5.20 18.63 6.55
N ASN A 44 -5.59 19.74 5.94
CA ASN A 44 -6.78 20.51 6.35
C ASN A 44 -8.09 19.96 5.76
N ALA A 45 -8.01 18.95 4.90
CA ALA A 45 -9.13 18.29 4.25
C ALA A 45 -8.79 16.83 3.93
N ASN A 46 -9.80 16.02 3.68
CA ASN A 46 -9.62 14.67 3.17
C ASN A 46 -9.46 14.70 1.65
N TYR A 47 -8.25 14.51 1.16
CA TYR A 47 -7.91 14.43 -0.28
C TYR A 47 -8.07 13.01 -0.84
N GLY A 48 -8.54 12.07 -0.03
CA GLY A 48 -8.69 10.66 -0.41
C GLY A 48 -7.36 9.88 -0.44
N PRO A 49 -7.42 8.61 -0.87
CA PRO A 49 -6.26 7.71 -0.81
C PRO A 49 -5.12 8.09 -1.76
N ARG A 50 -5.40 8.92 -2.76
CA ARG A 50 -4.41 9.39 -3.76
C ARG A 50 -3.95 10.82 -3.48
N PHE A 51 -3.94 11.26 -2.21
CA PHE A 51 -3.53 12.61 -1.80
C PHE A 51 -2.19 13.06 -2.42
N PHE A 52 -1.26 12.13 -2.60
CA PHE A 52 0.05 12.37 -3.19
C PHE A 52 -0.01 12.74 -4.69
N ALA A 53 -1.14 12.52 -5.37
CA ALA A 53 -1.35 12.94 -6.76
C ALA A 53 -1.87 14.38 -6.87
N VAL A 54 -2.14 15.06 -5.76
CA VAL A 54 -2.45 16.49 -5.75
C VAL A 54 -1.19 17.24 -6.22
N PRO A 55 -1.27 18.10 -7.26
CA PRO A 55 -0.08 18.64 -7.94
C PRO A 55 0.96 19.25 -7.02
N TYR A 56 0.56 20.12 -6.09
CA TYR A 56 1.50 20.78 -5.19
C TYR A 56 2.16 19.80 -4.19
N ILE A 57 1.47 18.73 -3.80
CA ILE A 57 2.04 17.66 -2.95
C ILE A 57 3.02 16.83 -3.78
N PHE A 58 2.62 16.45 -4.99
CA PHE A 58 3.45 15.65 -5.88
C PHE A 58 4.76 16.35 -6.20
N ASP A 59 4.75 17.66 -6.42
CA ASP A 59 5.95 18.45 -6.70
C ASP A 59 6.97 18.43 -5.56
N LEU A 60 6.49 18.35 -4.30
CA LEU A 60 7.34 18.29 -3.10
C LEU A 60 7.97 16.90 -2.88
N LEU A 61 7.40 15.84 -3.46
CA LEU A 61 7.94 14.48 -3.28
C LEU A 61 9.26 14.32 -4.03
N PRO A 62 10.19 13.46 -3.54
CA PRO A 62 11.42 13.15 -4.27
C PRO A 62 11.15 12.37 -5.55
N ASP A 63 12.16 12.24 -6.41
CA ASP A 63 12.08 11.50 -7.68
C ASP A 63 11.60 10.06 -7.50
N PHE A 64 12.04 9.44 -6.40
CA PHE A 64 11.56 8.14 -5.94
C PHE A 64 10.98 8.25 -4.54
N PHE A 65 9.78 7.75 -4.36
CA PHE A 65 9.12 7.70 -3.05
C PHE A 65 8.28 6.42 -2.95
N ALA A 66 7.98 5.99 -1.74
CA ALA A 66 7.06 4.88 -1.49
C ALA A 66 5.77 5.40 -0.85
N VAL A 67 4.65 4.83 -1.26
CA VAL A 67 3.35 5.04 -0.59
C VAL A 67 2.84 3.70 -0.11
N THR A 68 2.23 3.68 1.06
CA THR A 68 1.64 2.48 1.65
C THR A 68 0.40 2.81 2.46
N ASP A 69 -0.56 1.89 2.45
CA ASP A 69 -1.63 1.88 3.42
C ASP A 69 -1.08 1.40 4.79
N PRO A 70 -1.62 1.89 5.92
CA PRO A 70 -1.11 1.55 7.25
C PRO A 70 -1.45 0.13 7.70
N ASP A 71 -2.42 -0.51 7.09
CA ASP A 71 -3.03 -1.80 7.45
C ASP A 71 -2.50 -3.00 6.66
N LEU A 72 -1.30 -2.85 6.11
CA LEU A 72 -0.58 -3.96 5.48
C LEU A 72 0.34 -4.68 6.46
N SER A 73 0.51 -5.98 6.26
CA SER A 73 1.51 -6.81 6.95
C SER A 73 2.45 -7.45 5.93
N PHE A 74 3.73 -7.15 6.05
CA PHE A 74 4.75 -7.69 5.16
C PHE A 74 4.95 -9.17 5.36
N ASN A 75 5.33 -9.88 4.29
CA ASN A 75 5.81 -11.25 4.37
C ASN A 75 6.99 -11.32 5.36
N GLU A 76 7.00 -12.32 6.22
CA GLU A 76 8.07 -12.51 7.21
C GLU A 76 9.46 -12.63 6.57
N LYS A 77 9.51 -13.19 5.36
CA LYS A 77 10.73 -13.38 4.57
C LYS A 77 11.04 -12.19 3.64
N MET A 78 10.32 -11.05 3.77
CA MET A 78 10.59 -9.86 2.96
C MET A 78 12.07 -9.47 3.10
N PRO A 79 12.83 -9.34 1.98
CA PRO A 79 14.24 -8.96 2.06
C PRO A 79 14.42 -7.50 2.52
N ASP A 80 15.53 -7.21 3.21
CA ASP A 80 15.80 -5.84 3.70
C ASP A 80 15.96 -4.81 2.57
N ASN A 81 16.42 -5.25 1.41
CA ASN A 81 16.62 -4.39 0.23
C ASN A 81 15.39 -4.28 -0.68
N PHE A 82 14.19 -4.61 -0.18
CA PHE A 82 12.98 -4.65 -1.01
C PHE A 82 12.66 -3.32 -1.70
N LEU A 83 12.90 -2.17 -1.04
CA LEU A 83 12.69 -0.85 -1.64
C LEU A 83 13.60 -0.62 -2.85
N GLU A 84 14.88 -0.97 -2.72
CA GLU A 84 15.83 -0.81 -3.83
C GLU A 84 15.47 -1.74 -4.99
N TYR A 85 15.05 -2.97 -4.71
CA TYR A 85 14.58 -3.90 -5.73
C TYR A 85 13.36 -3.34 -6.49
N LEU A 86 12.34 -2.83 -5.78
CA LEU A 86 11.16 -2.22 -6.41
C LEU A 86 11.54 -0.99 -7.23
N LYS A 87 12.43 -0.15 -6.72
CA LYS A 87 12.95 1.02 -7.44
C LYS A 87 13.64 0.61 -8.74
N GLN A 88 14.52 -0.40 -8.72
CA GLN A 88 15.19 -0.90 -9.92
C GLN A 88 14.20 -1.41 -10.96
N LEU A 89 13.13 -2.11 -10.56
CA LEU A 89 12.08 -2.53 -11.49
C LEU A 89 11.41 -1.34 -12.19
N THR A 90 11.18 -0.21 -11.48
CA THR A 90 10.60 0.98 -12.14
C THR A 90 11.51 1.56 -13.21
N ILE A 91 12.82 1.50 -12.99
CA ILE A 91 13.83 1.99 -13.95
C ILE A 91 13.90 1.04 -15.14
N GLU A 92 14.09 -0.25 -14.87
CA GLU A 92 14.34 -1.28 -15.87
C GLU A 92 13.16 -1.46 -16.83
N LEU A 93 11.94 -1.36 -16.30
CA LEU A 93 10.70 -1.53 -17.06
C LEU A 93 10.04 -0.21 -17.48
N SER A 94 10.67 0.93 -17.14
CA SER A 94 10.14 2.28 -17.43
C SER A 94 8.70 2.48 -16.90
N LEU A 95 8.47 2.11 -15.61
CA LEU A 95 7.18 2.13 -14.97
C LEU A 95 7.03 3.30 -14.00
N PHE A 96 5.80 3.80 -13.87
CA PHE A 96 5.48 4.77 -12.84
C PHE A 96 5.61 4.17 -11.44
N LYS A 97 5.26 2.89 -11.25
CA LYS A 97 5.39 2.23 -9.95
C LYS A 97 5.64 0.72 -10.03
N ALA A 98 6.29 0.21 -9.00
CA ALA A 98 6.43 -1.21 -8.71
C ALA A 98 6.10 -1.46 -7.24
N GLY A 99 5.32 -2.48 -6.92
CA GLY A 99 4.88 -2.72 -5.57
C GLY A 99 4.71 -4.18 -5.20
N LEU A 100 4.19 -4.39 -4.01
CA LEU A 100 4.00 -5.70 -3.43
C LEU A 100 2.72 -6.34 -3.96
N ALA A 101 2.76 -7.65 -4.25
CA ALA A 101 1.55 -8.40 -4.51
C ALA A 101 0.81 -8.65 -3.19
N LEU A 102 -0.52 -8.57 -3.22
CA LEU A 102 -1.33 -8.90 -2.04
C LEU A 102 -1.47 -10.42 -1.93
N ASP A 103 -1.19 -10.94 -0.74
CA ASP A 103 -1.31 -12.36 -0.47
C ASP A 103 -2.80 -12.75 -0.40
N ILE A 104 -3.19 -13.69 -1.26
CA ILE A 104 -4.55 -14.24 -1.32
C ILE A 104 -4.63 -15.69 -0.87
N ILE A 105 -3.58 -16.23 -0.29
CA ILE A 105 -3.50 -17.62 0.19
C ILE A 105 -3.10 -17.64 1.67
N PRO A 106 -3.75 -18.43 2.52
CA PRO A 106 -4.90 -19.30 2.26
C PRO A 106 -6.25 -18.57 2.31
N THR A 107 -7.09 -18.82 1.32
CA THR A 107 -8.43 -18.22 1.20
C THR A 107 -9.37 -18.58 2.36
N SER A 108 -9.11 -19.68 3.07
CA SER A 108 -9.91 -20.12 4.23
C SER A 108 -9.88 -19.12 5.40
N ASN A 109 -8.86 -18.27 5.47
CA ASN A 109 -8.70 -17.28 6.53
C ASN A 109 -9.28 -15.90 6.18
N PHE A 110 -9.82 -15.75 4.98
CA PHE A 110 -10.46 -14.51 4.58
C PHE A 110 -11.85 -14.35 5.19
N ASN A 111 -12.22 -13.13 5.45
CA ASN A 111 -13.58 -12.75 5.77
C ASN A 111 -14.41 -12.84 4.47
N ARG A 112 -15.23 -13.89 4.34
CA ARG A 112 -16.03 -14.17 3.12
C ARG A 112 -17.14 -13.14 2.87
N GLU A 113 -17.47 -12.34 3.86
CA GLU A 113 -18.46 -11.26 3.73
C GLU A 113 -17.89 -10.02 3.06
N LEU A 114 -16.55 -9.91 2.96
CA LEU A 114 -15.91 -8.81 2.24
C LEU A 114 -16.03 -9.04 0.73
N MET A 115 -16.82 -8.17 0.11
CA MET A 115 -17.04 -8.14 -1.33
C MET A 115 -16.32 -6.93 -1.91
N SER A 116 -15.58 -7.14 -2.98
CA SER A 116 -15.15 -6.02 -3.82
C SER A 116 -16.34 -5.58 -4.67
N ASN A 117 -16.74 -4.32 -4.58
CA ASN A 117 -17.78 -3.68 -5.40
C ASN A 117 -19.15 -4.45 -5.49
N GLU A 118 -19.53 -5.20 -4.48
CA GLU A 118 -20.78 -5.97 -4.40
C GLU A 118 -20.96 -7.07 -5.47
N LYS A 119 -19.97 -7.35 -6.31
CA LYS A 119 -20.08 -8.27 -7.44
C LYS A 119 -19.25 -9.53 -7.31
N CYS A 120 -18.10 -9.46 -6.63
CA CYS A 120 -17.19 -10.57 -6.47
C CYS A 120 -16.50 -10.52 -5.10
N THR A 121 -15.99 -11.65 -4.65
CA THR A 121 -15.18 -11.71 -3.43
C THR A 121 -13.85 -10.98 -3.63
N VAL A 122 -13.22 -10.57 -2.53
CA VAL A 122 -11.86 -10.01 -2.57
C VAL A 122 -10.88 -10.94 -3.27
N THR A 123 -10.98 -12.24 -3.06
CA THR A 123 -10.13 -13.23 -3.73
C THR A 123 -10.34 -13.22 -5.24
N GLU A 124 -11.59 -13.26 -5.70
CA GLU A 124 -11.90 -13.23 -7.15
C GLU A 124 -11.41 -11.95 -7.80
N TRP A 125 -11.58 -10.81 -7.09
CA TRP A 125 -11.07 -9.52 -7.56
C TRP A 125 -9.54 -9.51 -7.63
N GLU A 126 -8.85 -9.96 -6.61
CA GLU A 126 -7.39 -9.89 -6.52
C GLU A 126 -6.69 -10.89 -7.45
N MET A 127 -7.31 -12.03 -7.75
CA MET A 127 -6.76 -13.04 -8.67
C MET A 127 -6.44 -12.48 -10.06
N GLN A 128 -7.15 -11.47 -10.54
CA GLN A 128 -6.86 -10.85 -11.84
C GLN A 128 -5.43 -10.30 -11.95
N TYR A 129 -4.84 -9.89 -10.84
CA TYR A 129 -3.49 -9.32 -10.79
C TYR A 129 -2.37 -10.36 -10.78
N TRP A 130 -2.74 -11.65 -10.76
CA TRP A 130 -1.83 -12.79 -10.80
C TRP A 130 -1.80 -13.50 -12.18
N LEU A 131 -2.50 -12.94 -13.18
CA LEU A 131 -2.70 -13.61 -14.47
C LEU A 131 -1.55 -13.40 -15.46
N PHE A 132 -0.81 -12.31 -15.36
CA PHE A 132 0.17 -11.91 -16.39
C PHE A 132 1.60 -11.84 -15.84
N PRO A 133 2.26 -13.00 -15.60
CA PRO A 133 3.64 -13.00 -15.15
C PRO A 133 4.58 -12.51 -16.26
N ILE A 134 5.58 -11.74 -15.89
CA ILE A 134 6.66 -11.35 -16.78
C ILE A 134 7.74 -12.44 -16.71
N THR A 135 7.83 -13.24 -17.75
CA THR A 135 8.64 -14.48 -17.81
C THR A 135 10.13 -14.30 -17.53
N LYS A 136 10.65 -13.08 -17.71
CA LYS A 136 12.04 -12.72 -17.37
C LYS A 136 12.32 -12.83 -15.87
N TYR A 137 11.30 -12.68 -15.01
CA TYR A 137 11.43 -12.65 -13.56
C TYR A 137 10.78 -13.88 -12.93
N ASN A 138 11.60 -14.81 -12.46
CA ASN A 138 11.13 -16.07 -11.89
C ASN A 138 11.35 -16.19 -10.38
N ASN A 139 12.25 -15.39 -9.82
CA ASN A 139 12.54 -15.39 -8.37
C ASN A 139 13.09 -14.02 -7.95
N PRO A 140 12.26 -13.12 -7.41
CA PRO A 140 10.83 -13.29 -7.24
C PRO A 140 10.05 -13.16 -8.55
N LYS A 141 8.83 -13.70 -8.60
CA LYS A 141 7.90 -13.53 -9.72
C LYS A 141 7.40 -12.10 -9.77
N VAL A 142 7.32 -11.56 -10.98
CA VAL A 142 6.80 -10.22 -11.24
C VAL A 142 5.62 -10.32 -12.21
N PHE A 143 4.54 -9.63 -11.89
CA PHE A 143 3.32 -9.63 -12.67
C PHE A 143 3.05 -8.25 -13.25
N ASN A 144 2.68 -8.19 -14.53
CA ASN A 144 2.17 -6.96 -15.14
C ASN A 144 0.76 -6.71 -14.61
N ALA A 145 0.65 -5.88 -13.61
CA ALA A 145 -0.59 -5.65 -12.88
C ALA A 145 -0.63 -4.26 -12.26
N GLY A 146 -1.79 -3.60 -12.40
CA GLY A 146 -2.02 -2.30 -11.78
C GLY A 146 -1.98 -2.36 -10.26
N ILE A 147 -1.56 -1.26 -9.65
CA ILE A 147 -1.59 -1.05 -8.20
C ILE A 147 -2.39 0.23 -7.96
N ASP A 148 -3.30 0.25 -6.99
CA ASP A 148 -3.93 1.49 -6.58
C ASP A 148 -3.10 2.18 -5.49
N THR A 149 -3.40 1.96 -4.21
CA THR A 149 -2.76 2.63 -3.07
C THR A 149 -1.98 1.71 -2.15
N THR A 150 -2.03 0.40 -2.38
CA THR A 150 -1.21 -0.56 -1.65
C THR A 150 0.29 -0.28 -1.84
N PHE A 151 1.13 -0.91 -1.07
CA PHE A 151 2.56 -0.62 -1.02
C PHE A 151 3.20 -0.61 -2.42
N ALA A 152 3.73 0.54 -2.83
CA ALA A 152 4.51 0.66 -4.05
C ALA A 152 5.60 1.74 -3.94
N VAL A 153 6.72 1.53 -4.65
CA VAL A 153 7.72 2.54 -4.95
C VAL A 153 7.34 3.21 -6.26
N TYR A 154 7.32 4.52 -6.27
CA TYR A 154 6.96 5.39 -7.40
C TYR A 154 8.21 6.02 -8.00
N ASN A 155 8.20 6.17 -9.32
CA ASN A 155 9.24 6.85 -10.10
C ASN A 155 8.60 8.01 -10.86
N LYS A 156 8.80 9.24 -10.41
CA LYS A 156 8.19 10.46 -10.99
C LYS A 156 8.45 10.60 -12.48
N LYS A 157 9.61 10.15 -12.95
CA LYS A 157 10.00 10.23 -14.37
C LYS A 157 8.97 9.59 -15.31
N PHE A 158 8.25 8.56 -14.86
CA PHE A 158 7.36 7.78 -15.71
C PHE A 158 5.86 8.00 -15.42
N ILE A 159 5.49 9.08 -14.74
CA ILE A 159 4.08 9.38 -14.43
C ILE A 159 3.22 9.50 -15.70
N SER A 160 3.80 10.02 -16.80
CA SER A 160 3.11 10.15 -18.08
C SER A 160 2.67 8.83 -18.70
N ASN A 161 3.28 7.70 -18.27
CA ASN A 161 2.92 6.36 -18.74
C ASN A 161 1.60 5.83 -18.15
N GLY A 162 0.98 6.61 -17.26
CA GLY A 162 -0.32 6.32 -16.65
C GLY A 162 -0.20 5.79 -15.22
N PHE A 163 -1.20 6.15 -14.41
CA PHE A 163 -1.24 5.82 -12.98
C PHE A 163 -1.18 4.31 -12.70
N TYR A 164 -1.82 3.49 -13.54
CA TYR A 164 -1.86 2.04 -13.39
C TYR A 164 -0.76 1.29 -14.13
N ASN A 165 0.18 2.00 -14.76
CA ASN A 165 1.36 1.37 -15.37
C ASN A 165 2.32 0.89 -14.28
N ALA A 166 2.16 -0.35 -13.87
CA ALA A 166 2.78 -0.91 -12.70
C ALA A 166 3.09 -2.40 -12.83
N VAL A 167 3.92 -2.90 -11.93
CA VAL A 167 4.12 -4.32 -11.68
C VAL A 167 3.94 -4.65 -10.21
N ARG A 168 3.49 -5.88 -9.94
CA ARG A 168 3.42 -6.46 -8.59
C ARG A 168 4.47 -7.55 -8.44
N VAL A 169 5.17 -7.55 -7.33
CA VAL A 169 6.20 -8.52 -6.99
C VAL A 169 5.66 -9.49 -5.94
N ALA A 170 5.77 -10.78 -6.24
CA ALA A 170 5.25 -11.87 -5.42
C ALA A 170 6.33 -12.59 -4.60
N ASP A 171 6.06 -13.83 -4.22
CA ASP A 171 6.91 -14.70 -3.39
C ASP A 171 7.22 -14.02 -2.04
N ASN A 172 8.47 -13.79 -1.71
CA ASN A 172 8.85 -13.11 -0.46
C ASN A 172 8.47 -11.63 -0.41
N PHE A 173 8.03 -11.04 -1.52
CA PHE A 173 7.59 -9.64 -1.63
C PHE A 173 6.06 -9.49 -1.48
N THR A 174 5.35 -10.50 -1.04
CA THR A 174 3.92 -10.34 -0.76
C THR A 174 3.67 -9.55 0.52
N CYS A 175 2.49 -8.97 0.63
CA CYS A 175 1.96 -8.44 1.87
C CYS A 175 0.49 -8.84 2.05
N LYS A 176 0.03 -8.89 3.30
CA LYS A 176 -1.38 -9.09 3.63
C LYS A 176 -2.05 -7.75 3.79
N HIS A 177 -3.24 -7.59 3.25
CA HIS A 177 -4.14 -6.51 3.59
C HIS A 177 -4.98 -6.95 4.79
N LEU A 178 -4.61 -6.48 5.97
CA LEU A 178 -5.11 -6.99 7.25
C LEU A 178 -6.64 -7.04 7.36
N PRO A 179 -7.40 -6.04 6.90
CA PRO A 179 -8.86 -6.07 6.96
C PRO A 179 -9.52 -7.26 6.25
N TRP A 180 -8.81 -7.92 5.32
CA TRP A 180 -9.36 -9.09 4.63
C TRP A 180 -9.37 -10.35 5.48
N TYR A 181 -8.59 -10.39 6.57
CA TYR A 181 -8.35 -11.60 7.37
C TYR A 181 -9.23 -11.62 8.62
N LYS A 182 -9.83 -12.79 8.91
CA LYS A 182 -10.71 -13.02 10.07
C LYS A 182 -10.05 -12.74 11.42
N ASP A 183 -8.75 -12.99 11.50
CA ASP A 183 -7.97 -12.81 12.73
C ASP A 183 -7.66 -11.34 13.03
N ASN A 184 -7.97 -10.45 12.10
CA ASN A 184 -7.82 -9.01 12.31
C ASN A 184 -9.08 -8.46 12.96
N ILE A 185 -8.97 -8.08 14.24
CA ILE A 185 -10.06 -7.45 14.98
C ILE A 185 -10.14 -5.99 14.53
N ILE A 186 -11.10 -5.71 13.67
CA ILE A 186 -11.44 -4.36 13.26
C ILE A 186 -12.24 -3.70 14.39
N SER A 187 -11.80 -2.54 14.87
CA SER A 187 -12.53 -1.78 15.89
C SER A 187 -13.90 -1.34 15.38
N GLU A 188 -14.86 -1.05 16.30
CA GLU A 188 -16.16 -0.52 15.90
C GLU A 188 -16.04 0.86 15.22
N GLU A 189 -15.04 1.67 15.58
CA GLU A 189 -14.74 2.91 14.88
C GLU A 189 -14.33 2.66 13.43
N GLU A 190 -13.44 1.70 13.18
CA GLU A 190 -13.04 1.31 11.84
C GLU A 190 -14.21 0.74 11.03
N LYS A 191 -15.06 -0.10 11.65
CA LYS A 191 -16.28 -0.61 10.98
C LYS A 191 -17.22 0.53 10.57
N ASN A 192 -17.39 1.52 11.44
CA ASN A 192 -18.20 2.70 11.13
C ASN A 192 -17.58 3.53 9.99
N MET A 193 -16.26 3.65 9.94
CA MET A 193 -15.57 4.33 8.84
C MET A 193 -15.73 3.56 7.53
N LEU A 194 -15.68 2.22 7.55
CA LEU A 194 -15.87 1.36 6.38
C LEU A 194 -17.25 1.49 5.75
N ASN A 195 -18.26 1.82 6.56
CA ASN A 195 -19.64 2.08 6.11
C ASN A 195 -19.86 3.50 5.58
N THR A 196 -18.84 4.35 5.58
CA THR A 196 -18.96 5.70 5.02
C THR A 196 -18.66 5.71 3.52
N LYS A 197 -19.24 6.72 2.80
CA LYS A 197 -19.01 6.91 1.36
C LYS A 197 -17.52 7.10 0.96
N TRP A 198 -16.62 7.20 1.92
CA TRP A 198 -15.19 7.42 1.72
C TRP A 198 -14.34 6.15 1.90
N ALA A 199 -14.94 5.08 2.41
CA ALA A 199 -14.33 3.77 2.41
C ALA A 199 -14.49 3.17 1.00
N ASN A 200 -13.71 3.65 0.07
CA ASN A 200 -13.61 3.08 -1.28
C ASN A 200 -12.83 1.77 -1.20
N TRP A 201 -13.51 0.71 -0.90
CA TRP A 201 -13.05 -0.65 -1.15
C TRP A 201 -13.25 -0.94 -2.65
N HIS A 202 -12.44 -0.31 -3.48
CA HIS A 202 -12.40 -0.53 -4.93
C HIS A 202 -11.26 -1.43 -5.29
#